data_db758f0818042caa5cb4764903e8d800
#
_entry.id   db758f0818042caa5cb4764903e8d800
#
_cell.length_a   1.000
_cell.length_b   1.000
_cell.length_c   1.000
_cell.angle_alpha   90.00
_cell.angle_beta   90.00
_cell.angle_gamma   90.00
#
_symmetry.space_group_name_H-M   'P 1'
#
loop_
_entity.id
_entity.type
_entity.pdbx_description
1 polymer ?
#
loop_
_entity_poly.entity_id
_entity_poly.type
_entity_poly.pdbx_seq_one_letter_code
_entity_poly.pdbx_strand_id
1 'polypeptide(L)'
;CVAPITHASGLVCLGTLVAGGTNIMMASADIEGIIHHLQNDHVTNLFLPPTLVYVLLKHPRIRDSNYPDLRFLLTAGAPIAAEKIVEAMAVFGPVMCQVFAQSEAGMPVTFISPGETAAASADPAKRHLLQCCGKKTEMIEAMAIMDENGKLLPAGESGEVVLRGPTIMKGYLNDSKATAEVQRFGWHHSGDIGYLDEEGYLFINDRKRDMIISGGFNIFPLEIEQVLFTHPCVQECAVVGIVDDKWGEAVTGVIELAPGASFDEQELIAFCKDALGSMKAPKSIVVTDNLPRSAVGKVLKRNLRETLNAGPARI
;
A
#
# COMPACT_ATOMS: atom_id res chain seq x y z
N CYS A 1 7.70 -17.62 -4.67
CA CYS A 1 7.58 -16.92 -3.37
C CYS A 1 8.83 -16.09 -3.16
N VAL A 2 8.70 -14.77 -3.22
CA VAL A 2 9.79 -13.78 -3.17
C VAL A 2 9.85 -13.08 -1.81
N ALA A 3 8.69 -12.75 -1.25
CA ALA A 3 8.58 -12.11 0.06
C ALA A 3 8.63 -13.14 1.20
N PRO A 4 8.93 -12.74 2.46
CA PRO A 4 9.02 -13.66 3.58
C PRO A 4 7.76 -14.51 3.77
N ILE A 5 7.94 -15.83 3.95
CA ILE A 5 6.82 -16.78 4.14
C ILE A 5 6.07 -16.59 5.46
N THR A 6 6.66 -15.87 6.41
CA THR A 6 6.02 -15.48 7.67
C THR A 6 4.99 -14.36 7.52
N HIS A 7 4.79 -13.87 6.31
CA HIS A 7 3.86 -12.80 5.93
C HIS A 7 2.84 -13.30 4.89
N ALA A 8 2.18 -12.40 4.15
CA ALA A 8 1.18 -12.70 3.12
C ALA A 8 1.62 -13.80 2.12
N SER A 9 2.90 -13.84 1.75
CA SER A 9 3.46 -14.86 0.87
C SER A 9 3.24 -16.29 1.37
N GLY A 10 3.32 -16.51 2.69
CA GLY A 10 3.09 -17.85 3.27
C GLY A 10 1.66 -18.33 3.07
N LEU A 11 0.67 -17.44 3.17
CA LEU A 11 -0.74 -17.80 2.90
C LEU A 11 -0.96 -18.14 1.43
N VAL A 12 -0.34 -17.39 0.50
CA VAL A 12 -0.38 -17.70 -0.94
C VAL A 12 0.29 -19.05 -1.21
N CYS A 13 1.46 -19.32 -0.59
CA CYS A 13 2.15 -20.62 -0.72
C CYS A 13 1.30 -21.77 -0.21
N LEU A 14 0.66 -21.64 0.95
CA LEU A 14 -0.23 -22.68 1.50
C LEU A 14 -1.42 -22.93 0.58
N GLY A 15 -2.06 -21.89 0.07
CA GLY A 15 -3.15 -22.01 -0.91
C GLY A 15 -2.71 -22.72 -2.18
N THR A 16 -1.51 -22.42 -2.69
CA THR A 16 -0.92 -23.10 -3.84
C THR A 16 -0.73 -24.60 -3.59
N LEU A 17 -0.21 -24.98 -2.42
CA LEU A 17 -0.03 -26.41 -2.06
C LEU A 17 -1.37 -27.13 -1.91
N VAL A 18 -2.35 -26.51 -1.28
CA VAL A 18 -3.70 -27.09 -1.14
C VAL A 18 -4.35 -27.31 -2.50
N ALA A 19 -4.09 -26.44 -3.47
CA ALA A 19 -4.56 -26.59 -4.85
C ALA A 19 -3.73 -27.59 -5.68
N GLY A 20 -2.72 -28.25 -5.09
CA GLY A 20 -1.83 -29.18 -5.79
C GLY A 20 -0.78 -28.53 -6.67
N GLY A 21 -0.55 -27.23 -6.49
CA GLY A 21 0.45 -26.46 -7.24
C GLY A 21 1.86 -26.58 -6.65
N THR A 22 2.85 -26.04 -7.38
CA THR A 22 4.25 -25.99 -6.98
C THR A 22 4.63 -24.57 -6.56
N ASN A 23 5.36 -24.45 -5.45
CA ASN A 23 5.94 -23.18 -5.02
C ASN A 23 7.43 -23.12 -5.39
N ILE A 24 7.82 -22.05 -6.09
CA ILE A 24 9.24 -21.71 -6.31
C ILE A 24 9.66 -20.76 -5.19
N MET A 25 10.60 -21.23 -4.35
CA MET A 25 11.06 -20.48 -3.17
C MET A 25 12.36 -19.76 -3.49
N MET A 26 12.36 -18.44 -3.35
CA MET A 26 13.57 -17.62 -3.53
C MET A 26 14.14 -17.21 -2.16
N ALA A 27 15.47 -17.24 -2.02
CA ALA A 27 16.15 -16.87 -0.78
C ALA A 27 16.12 -15.35 -0.52
N SER A 28 15.97 -14.56 -1.56
CA SER A 28 15.90 -13.10 -1.51
C SER A 28 15.05 -12.55 -2.67
N ALA A 29 14.67 -11.28 -2.56
CA ALA A 29 13.95 -10.56 -3.61
C ALA A 29 14.91 -10.13 -4.75
N ASP A 30 15.59 -11.09 -5.35
CA ASP A 30 16.48 -10.87 -6.49
C ASP A 30 15.68 -10.66 -7.78
N ILE A 31 15.81 -9.49 -8.40
CA ILE A 31 15.05 -9.10 -9.60
C ILE A 31 15.42 -9.98 -10.81
N GLU A 32 16.70 -10.29 -11.00
CA GLU A 32 17.15 -11.15 -12.10
C GLU A 32 16.59 -12.57 -11.92
N GLY A 33 16.57 -13.09 -10.70
CA GLY A 33 15.98 -14.38 -10.38
C GLY A 33 14.46 -14.39 -10.62
N ILE A 34 13.74 -13.31 -10.29
CA ILE A 34 12.30 -13.19 -10.58
C ILE A 34 12.07 -13.26 -12.09
N ILE A 35 12.83 -12.50 -12.89
CA ILE A 35 12.72 -12.49 -14.34
C ILE A 35 13.02 -13.87 -14.91
N HIS A 36 14.10 -14.52 -14.41
CA HIS A 36 14.47 -15.88 -14.83
C HIS A 36 13.33 -16.87 -14.62
N HIS A 37 12.74 -16.89 -13.43
CA HIS A 37 11.63 -17.81 -13.12
C HIS A 37 10.37 -17.52 -13.94
N LEU A 38 10.04 -16.23 -14.15
CA LEU A 38 8.92 -15.85 -15.00
C LEU A 38 9.08 -16.30 -16.44
N GLN A 39 10.31 -16.35 -16.95
CA GLN A 39 10.62 -16.73 -18.34
C GLN A 39 10.74 -18.25 -18.55
N ASN A 40 11.16 -19.01 -17.52
CA ASN A 40 11.60 -20.39 -17.71
C ASN A 40 10.78 -21.44 -16.94
N ASP A 41 10.04 -21.06 -15.87
CA ASP A 41 9.41 -22.01 -14.96
C ASP A 41 7.88 -21.96 -14.98
N HIS A 42 7.29 -21.41 -16.03
CA HIS A 42 5.84 -21.37 -16.24
C HIS A 42 5.06 -20.81 -15.03
N VAL A 43 5.59 -19.74 -14.41
CA VAL A 43 4.99 -19.13 -13.23
C VAL A 43 3.61 -18.56 -13.56
N THR A 44 2.59 -19.03 -12.83
CA THR A 44 1.20 -18.61 -13.01
C THR A 44 0.75 -17.56 -12.02
N ASN A 45 1.35 -17.53 -10.82
CA ASN A 45 0.99 -16.63 -9.74
C ASN A 45 2.25 -16.02 -9.14
N LEU A 46 2.24 -14.71 -8.95
CA LEU A 46 3.32 -13.97 -8.32
C LEU A 46 2.74 -12.96 -7.34
N PHE A 47 3.21 -12.98 -6.09
CA PHE A 47 2.90 -11.96 -5.10
C PHE A 47 4.09 -11.02 -4.92
N LEU A 48 3.90 -9.73 -5.16
CA LEU A 48 4.89 -8.69 -4.95
C LEU A 48 4.29 -7.49 -4.20
N PRO A 49 4.98 -6.92 -3.21
CA PRO A 49 4.62 -5.61 -2.71
C PRO A 49 4.86 -4.55 -3.80
N PRO A 50 4.16 -3.39 -3.76
CA PRO A 50 4.26 -2.34 -4.77
C PRO A 50 5.69 -1.89 -5.08
N THR A 51 6.54 -1.78 -4.07
CA THR A 51 7.94 -1.39 -4.23
C THR A 51 8.72 -2.34 -5.15
N LEU A 52 8.51 -3.66 -5.01
CA LEU A 52 9.14 -4.65 -5.90
C LEU A 52 8.54 -4.61 -7.30
N VAL A 53 7.25 -4.32 -7.45
CA VAL A 53 6.65 -4.09 -8.78
C VAL A 53 7.33 -2.91 -9.47
N TYR A 54 7.57 -1.79 -8.76
CA TYR A 54 8.23 -0.62 -9.32
C TYR A 54 9.68 -0.90 -9.75
N VAL A 55 10.44 -1.60 -8.91
CA VAL A 55 11.82 -2.00 -9.26
C VAL A 55 11.83 -2.93 -10.47
N LEU A 56 10.91 -3.90 -10.51
CA LEU A 56 10.79 -4.85 -11.61
C LEU A 56 10.45 -4.14 -12.94
N LEU A 57 9.53 -3.17 -12.91
CA LEU A 57 9.15 -2.38 -14.10
C LEU A 57 10.26 -1.47 -14.63
N LYS A 58 11.19 -1.04 -13.76
CA LYS A 58 12.38 -0.25 -14.14
C LYS A 58 13.49 -1.10 -14.74
N HIS A 59 13.44 -2.43 -14.54
CA HIS A 59 14.51 -3.32 -15.01
C HIS A 59 14.47 -3.44 -16.54
N PRO A 60 15.60 -3.23 -17.28
CA PRO A 60 15.61 -3.18 -18.73
C PRO A 60 15.10 -4.47 -19.37
N ARG A 61 15.48 -5.63 -18.81
CA ARG A 61 15.13 -6.95 -19.35
C ARG A 61 13.65 -7.34 -19.18
N ILE A 62 12.86 -6.64 -18.37
CA ILE A 62 11.47 -7.04 -18.11
C ILE A 62 10.59 -6.95 -19.35
N ARG A 63 10.98 -6.10 -20.31
CA ARG A 63 10.25 -5.87 -21.57
C ARG A 63 10.75 -6.74 -22.71
N ASP A 64 11.82 -7.53 -22.50
CA ASP A 64 12.46 -8.33 -23.55
C ASP A 64 11.70 -9.64 -23.83
N SER A 65 10.69 -9.96 -23.02
CA SER A 65 9.95 -11.23 -23.11
C SER A 65 8.46 -11.03 -22.83
N ASN A 66 7.68 -11.99 -23.29
CA ASN A 66 6.29 -12.15 -22.92
C ASN A 66 6.18 -13.13 -21.74
N TYR A 67 5.13 -13.01 -20.95
CA TYR A 67 4.86 -13.82 -19.77
C TYR A 67 3.52 -14.55 -19.89
N PRO A 68 3.37 -15.48 -20.88
CA PRO A 68 2.09 -16.04 -21.27
C PRO A 68 1.46 -16.93 -20.20
N ASP A 69 2.24 -17.45 -19.28
CA ASP A 69 1.76 -18.33 -18.21
C ASP A 69 1.28 -17.56 -16.99
N LEU A 70 1.73 -16.31 -16.82
CA LEU A 70 1.33 -15.49 -15.68
C LEU A 70 -0.16 -15.14 -15.78
N ARG A 71 -0.92 -15.42 -14.72
CA ARG A 71 -2.36 -15.19 -14.61
C ARG A 71 -2.71 -14.20 -13.51
N PHE A 72 -1.91 -14.19 -12.44
CA PHE A 72 -2.12 -13.33 -11.29
C PHE A 72 -0.80 -12.71 -10.86
N LEU A 73 -0.71 -11.38 -10.96
CA LEU A 73 0.29 -10.57 -10.28
C LEU A 73 -0.43 -9.86 -9.14
N LEU A 74 -0.36 -10.50 -7.95
CA LEU A 74 -1.02 -10.03 -6.74
C LEU A 74 -0.16 -9.00 -6.04
N THR A 75 -0.73 -7.85 -5.72
CA THR A 75 -0.08 -6.84 -4.89
C THR A 75 -0.90 -6.51 -3.65
N ALA A 76 -0.21 -6.26 -2.54
CA ALA A 76 -0.80 -5.93 -1.26
C ALA A 76 0.20 -5.27 -0.32
N GLY A 77 -0.29 -4.83 0.84
CA GLY A 77 0.53 -4.30 1.95
C GLY A 77 0.82 -2.82 1.89
N ALA A 78 0.66 -2.20 0.72
CA ALA A 78 0.63 -0.76 0.47
C ALA A 78 -0.16 -0.51 -0.81
N PRO A 79 -0.71 0.68 -1.03
CA PRO A 79 -1.31 1.05 -2.29
C PRO A 79 -0.26 1.14 -3.42
N ILE A 80 -0.74 0.95 -4.64
CA ILE A 80 0.05 1.07 -5.86
C ILE A 80 -0.55 2.17 -6.73
N ALA A 81 0.29 3.00 -7.35
CA ALA A 81 -0.17 4.06 -8.23
C ALA A 81 -0.88 3.49 -9.48
N ALA A 82 -2.00 4.12 -9.89
CA ALA A 82 -2.79 3.67 -11.04
C ALA A 82 -1.97 3.57 -12.32
N GLU A 83 -1.06 4.52 -12.55
CA GLU A 83 -0.15 4.53 -13.71
C GLU A 83 0.78 3.32 -13.70
N LYS A 84 1.20 2.86 -12.52
CA LYS A 84 2.06 1.68 -12.39
C LYS A 84 1.31 0.38 -12.60
N ILE A 85 0.02 0.33 -12.27
CA ILE A 85 -0.85 -0.80 -12.62
C ILE A 85 -0.99 -0.88 -14.14
N VAL A 86 -1.24 0.24 -14.81
CA VAL A 86 -1.34 0.31 -16.28
C VAL A 86 -0.01 -0.10 -16.91
N GLU A 87 1.11 0.41 -16.41
CA GLU A 87 2.45 0.04 -16.88
C GLU A 87 2.72 -1.47 -16.69
N ALA A 88 2.36 -2.04 -15.54
CA ALA A 88 2.52 -3.46 -15.28
C ALA A 88 1.66 -4.31 -16.24
N MET A 89 0.42 -3.90 -16.50
CA MET A 89 -0.43 -4.60 -17.47
C MET A 89 0.10 -4.50 -18.90
N ALA A 90 0.78 -3.43 -19.27
CA ALA A 90 1.43 -3.31 -20.58
C ALA A 90 2.61 -4.28 -20.74
N VAL A 91 3.26 -4.67 -19.62
CA VAL A 91 4.39 -5.60 -19.59
C VAL A 91 3.91 -7.06 -19.44
N PHE A 92 3.05 -7.32 -18.47
CA PHE A 92 2.68 -8.68 -18.05
C PHE A 92 1.33 -9.15 -18.61
N GLY A 93 0.58 -8.27 -19.30
CA GLY A 93 -0.80 -8.54 -19.67
C GLY A 93 -1.80 -8.20 -18.55
N PRO A 94 -3.10 -8.50 -18.73
CA PRO A 94 -4.18 -8.14 -17.81
C PRO A 94 -4.22 -9.08 -16.59
N VAL A 95 -3.14 -9.10 -15.80
CA VAL A 95 -2.91 -10.05 -14.70
C VAL A 95 -2.85 -9.39 -13.32
N MET A 96 -2.91 -8.04 -13.28
CA MET A 96 -2.83 -7.29 -12.03
C MET A 96 -4.07 -7.47 -11.16
N CYS A 97 -3.85 -7.78 -9.89
CA CYS A 97 -4.90 -7.85 -8.88
C CYS A 97 -4.41 -7.31 -7.54
N GLN A 98 -5.32 -6.82 -6.72
CA GLN A 98 -4.99 -6.24 -5.43
C GLN A 98 -5.84 -6.85 -4.33
N VAL A 99 -5.28 -6.93 -3.12
CA VAL A 99 -6.00 -7.33 -1.92
C VAL A 99 -5.70 -6.37 -0.76
N PHE A 100 -6.70 -6.17 0.06
CA PHE A 100 -6.50 -5.69 1.42
C PHE A 100 -6.57 -6.87 2.37
N ALA A 101 -5.65 -6.88 3.31
CA ALA A 101 -5.55 -7.93 4.32
C ALA A 101 -4.81 -7.43 5.55
N GLN A 102 -5.06 -8.04 6.68
CA GLN A 102 -4.28 -7.88 7.90
C GLN A 102 -4.26 -9.19 8.69
N SER A 103 -3.23 -9.37 9.52
CA SER A 103 -3.09 -10.60 10.33
C SER A 103 -4.26 -10.83 11.27
N GLU A 104 -4.88 -9.76 11.73
CA GLU A 104 -6.01 -9.72 12.65
C GLU A 104 -7.34 -10.15 12.01
N ALA A 105 -7.44 -10.08 10.67
CA ALA A 105 -8.69 -10.35 9.95
C ALA A 105 -8.56 -11.45 8.87
N GLY A 106 -7.34 -11.92 8.64
CA GLY A 106 -7.04 -12.91 7.61
C GLY A 106 -6.81 -12.30 6.22
N MET A 107 -6.67 -13.17 5.21
CA MET A 107 -6.37 -12.79 3.82
C MET A 107 -7.11 -13.72 2.86
N PRO A 108 -7.80 -13.18 1.86
CA PRO A 108 -8.04 -11.77 1.58
C PRO A 108 -9.26 -11.20 2.33
N VAL A 109 -9.19 -9.97 2.83
CA VAL A 109 -10.35 -9.22 3.32
C VAL A 109 -11.14 -8.67 2.13
N THR A 110 -10.46 -8.00 1.21
CA THR A 110 -11.03 -7.58 -0.08
C THR A 110 -10.19 -8.07 -1.24
N PHE A 111 -10.76 -8.09 -2.43
CA PHE A 111 -10.11 -8.49 -3.65
C PHE A 111 -10.67 -7.74 -4.85
N ILE A 112 -9.80 -7.25 -5.73
CA ILE A 112 -10.13 -6.85 -7.11
C ILE A 112 -9.41 -7.78 -8.07
N SER A 113 -10.17 -8.40 -8.96
CA SER A 113 -9.67 -9.40 -9.90
C SER A 113 -8.89 -8.78 -11.06
N PRO A 114 -8.05 -9.58 -11.77
CA PRO A 114 -7.39 -9.13 -12.99
C PRO A 114 -8.37 -8.61 -14.06
N GLY A 115 -9.54 -9.26 -14.19
CA GLY A 115 -10.56 -8.83 -15.13
C GLY A 115 -11.18 -7.48 -14.79
N GLU A 116 -11.50 -7.23 -13.51
CA GLU A 116 -11.99 -5.93 -13.05
C GLU A 116 -10.93 -4.85 -13.19
N THR A 117 -9.66 -5.14 -12.86
CA THR A 117 -8.54 -4.20 -13.02
C THR A 117 -8.34 -3.83 -14.49
N ALA A 118 -8.40 -4.81 -15.40
CA ALA A 118 -8.28 -4.56 -16.82
C ALA A 118 -9.46 -3.74 -17.37
N ALA A 119 -10.69 -4.03 -16.95
CA ALA A 119 -11.87 -3.25 -17.31
C ALA A 119 -11.79 -1.81 -16.79
N ALA A 120 -11.31 -1.61 -15.56
CA ALA A 120 -11.09 -0.29 -14.98
C ALA A 120 -10.01 0.52 -15.75
N SER A 121 -8.97 -0.16 -16.23
CA SER A 121 -7.94 0.49 -17.06
C SER A 121 -8.44 0.92 -18.44
N ALA A 122 -9.34 0.14 -19.03
CA ALA A 122 -9.87 0.39 -20.37
C ALA A 122 -10.97 1.46 -20.40
N ASP A 123 -11.68 1.68 -19.30
CA ASP A 123 -12.81 2.60 -19.20
C ASP A 123 -12.43 3.84 -18.37
N PRO A 124 -12.34 5.04 -18.98
CA PRO A 124 -12.05 6.27 -18.26
C PRO A 124 -12.99 6.56 -17.08
N ALA A 125 -14.27 6.16 -17.17
CA ALA A 125 -15.24 6.34 -16.08
C ALA A 125 -14.94 5.45 -14.87
N LYS A 126 -14.27 4.32 -15.06
CA LYS A 126 -13.91 3.34 -14.01
C LYS A 126 -12.46 3.43 -13.57
N ARG A 127 -11.67 4.32 -14.16
CA ARG A 127 -10.21 4.42 -13.90
C ARG A 127 -9.87 4.63 -12.42
N HIS A 128 -10.78 5.27 -11.66
CA HIS A 128 -10.62 5.43 -10.21
C HIS A 128 -10.52 4.09 -9.47
N LEU A 129 -11.14 3.01 -9.98
CA LEU A 129 -11.06 1.66 -9.39
C LEU A 129 -9.65 1.07 -9.41
N LEU A 130 -8.72 1.58 -10.20
CA LEU A 130 -7.30 1.17 -10.14
C LEU A 130 -6.66 1.48 -8.78
N GLN A 131 -7.23 2.42 -8.01
CA GLN A 131 -6.75 2.80 -6.68
C GLN A 131 -7.48 2.09 -5.53
N CYS A 132 -8.51 1.28 -5.83
CA CYS A 132 -9.25 0.56 -4.80
C CYS A 132 -8.51 -0.72 -4.36
N CYS A 133 -8.89 -1.21 -3.19
CA CYS A 133 -8.45 -2.51 -2.67
C CYS A 133 -9.40 -3.67 -3.04
N GLY A 134 -10.42 -3.40 -3.86
CA GLY A 134 -11.44 -4.39 -4.25
C GLY A 134 -12.65 -4.44 -3.33
N LYS A 135 -13.50 -5.43 -3.57
CA LYS A 135 -14.72 -5.68 -2.78
C LYS A 135 -14.47 -6.71 -1.69
N LYS A 136 -15.30 -6.66 -0.66
CA LYS A 136 -15.34 -7.65 0.43
C LYS A 136 -15.41 -9.07 -0.13
N THR A 137 -14.57 -9.97 0.38
CA THR A 137 -14.63 -11.39 0.04
C THR A 137 -15.66 -12.14 0.90
N GLU A 138 -15.99 -13.36 0.53
CA GLU A 138 -16.89 -14.21 1.31
C GLU A 138 -16.30 -14.66 2.66
N MET A 139 -14.99 -14.53 2.86
CA MET A 139 -14.32 -14.81 4.13
C MET A 139 -14.70 -13.80 5.22
N ILE A 140 -15.18 -12.63 4.84
CA ILE A 140 -15.61 -11.54 5.73
C ILE A 140 -17.13 -11.46 5.70
N GLU A 141 -17.77 -11.61 6.85
CA GLU A 141 -19.22 -11.54 6.98
C GLU A 141 -19.76 -10.13 6.69
N ALA A 142 -19.15 -9.12 7.35
CA ALA A 142 -19.48 -7.72 7.14
C ALA A 142 -18.26 -6.82 7.14
N MET A 143 -18.26 -5.83 6.26
CA MET A 143 -17.30 -4.73 6.18
C MET A 143 -18.07 -3.43 6.10
N ALA A 144 -17.69 -2.44 6.90
CA ALA A 144 -18.30 -1.13 6.93
C ALA A 144 -17.27 -0.04 7.25
N ILE A 145 -17.70 1.20 7.11
CA ILE A 145 -16.95 2.39 7.54
C ILE A 145 -17.61 2.94 8.80
N MET A 146 -16.83 3.33 9.80
CA MET A 146 -17.33 3.75 11.11
C MET A 146 -16.65 5.04 11.57
N ASP A 147 -17.44 5.92 12.18
CA ASP A 147 -16.93 7.11 12.85
C ASP A 147 -16.36 6.79 14.26
N GLU A 148 -15.82 7.80 14.94
CA GLU A 148 -15.24 7.65 16.27
C GLU A 148 -16.26 7.32 17.36
N ASN A 149 -17.55 7.59 17.12
CA ASN A 149 -18.66 7.36 18.04
C ASN A 149 -19.32 5.98 17.85
N GLY A 150 -18.83 5.17 16.90
CA GLY A 150 -19.37 3.85 16.61
C GLY A 150 -20.54 3.84 15.63
N LYS A 151 -20.83 4.98 14.96
CA LYS A 151 -21.87 5.08 13.94
C LYS A 151 -21.30 4.60 12.59
N LEU A 152 -22.03 3.74 11.91
CA LEU A 152 -21.72 3.34 10.54
C LEU A 152 -22.02 4.48 9.58
N LEU A 153 -21.09 4.72 8.66
CA LEU A 153 -21.16 5.79 7.67
C LEU A 153 -21.66 5.24 6.32
N PRO A 154 -22.39 6.07 5.54
CA PRO A 154 -22.83 5.71 4.20
C PRO A 154 -21.66 5.67 3.20
N ALA A 155 -21.93 5.18 1.99
CA ALA A 155 -20.99 5.18 0.89
C ALA A 155 -20.45 6.60 0.61
N GLY A 156 -19.17 6.70 0.28
CA GLY A 156 -18.47 7.95 0.00
C GLY A 156 -17.95 8.70 1.23
N GLU A 157 -18.45 8.40 2.44
CA GLU A 157 -17.94 9.03 3.67
C GLU A 157 -16.73 8.28 4.22
N SER A 158 -15.70 9.03 4.61
CA SER A 158 -14.44 8.50 5.14
C SER A 158 -14.51 8.27 6.64
N GLY A 159 -14.03 7.12 7.09
CA GLY A 159 -13.94 6.72 8.49
C GLY A 159 -13.06 5.49 8.66
N GLU A 160 -13.08 4.88 9.83
CA GLU A 160 -12.31 3.67 10.10
C GLU A 160 -12.96 2.44 9.45
N VAL A 161 -12.17 1.64 8.72
CA VAL A 161 -12.63 0.36 8.17
C VAL A 161 -12.85 -0.63 9.30
N VAL A 162 -14.06 -1.15 9.43
CA VAL A 162 -14.43 -2.11 10.47
C VAL A 162 -14.95 -3.41 9.88
N LEU A 163 -14.63 -4.53 10.52
CA LEU A 163 -14.81 -5.87 9.99
C LEU A 163 -15.54 -6.77 10.97
N ARG A 164 -16.31 -7.73 10.45
CA ARG A 164 -16.87 -8.88 11.17
C ARG A 164 -16.70 -10.14 10.34
N GLY A 165 -16.52 -11.27 11.00
CA GLY A 165 -16.46 -12.55 10.32
C GLY A 165 -15.69 -13.60 11.12
N PRO A 166 -15.73 -14.85 10.68
CA PRO A 166 -15.12 -15.99 11.38
C PRO A 166 -13.58 -15.96 11.32
N THR A 167 -12.98 -15.18 10.41
CA THR A 167 -11.53 -15.04 10.26
C THR A 167 -10.93 -13.99 11.18
N ILE A 168 -11.77 -13.19 11.86
CA ILE A 168 -11.29 -12.19 12.80
C ILE A 168 -10.65 -12.86 14.01
N MET A 169 -9.45 -12.39 14.38
CA MET A 169 -8.72 -12.91 15.54
C MET A 169 -9.55 -12.82 16.82
N LYS A 170 -9.31 -13.72 17.76
CA LYS A 170 -9.92 -13.66 19.10
C LYS A 170 -9.34 -12.54 19.96
N GLY A 171 -8.10 -12.15 19.70
CA GLY A 171 -7.39 -11.09 20.39
C GLY A 171 -5.88 -11.26 20.36
N TYR A 172 -5.16 -10.29 20.88
CA TYR A 172 -3.70 -10.34 21.05
C TYR A 172 -3.35 -11.18 22.28
N LEU A 173 -2.36 -12.04 22.13
CA LEU A 173 -1.91 -12.93 23.20
C LEU A 173 -1.37 -12.12 24.38
N ASN A 174 -1.95 -12.36 25.57
CA ASN A 174 -1.58 -11.68 26.82
C ASN A 174 -1.70 -10.14 26.81
N ASP A 175 -2.46 -9.58 25.86
CA ASP A 175 -2.70 -8.15 25.77
C ASP A 175 -4.21 -7.85 25.58
N SER A 176 -4.92 -7.94 26.70
CA SER A 176 -6.35 -7.66 26.75
C SER A 176 -6.67 -6.19 26.49
N LYS A 177 -5.74 -5.28 26.80
CA LYS A 177 -5.92 -3.85 26.56
C LYS A 177 -5.90 -3.56 25.05
N ALA A 178 -4.85 -3.97 24.36
CA ALA A 178 -4.79 -3.82 22.91
C ALA A 178 -5.94 -4.55 22.19
N THR A 179 -6.34 -5.72 22.70
CA THR A 179 -7.52 -6.43 22.19
C THR A 179 -8.79 -5.59 22.31
N ALA A 180 -9.05 -5.00 23.47
CA ALA A 180 -10.22 -4.16 23.69
C ALA A 180 -10.21 -2.87 22.82
N GLU A 181 -9.03 -2.33 22.53
CA GLU A 181 -8.88 -1.15 21.65
C GLU A 181 -9.30 -1.44 20.21
N VAL A 182 -9.06 -2.64 19.69
CA VAL A 182 -9.41 -3.04 18.32
C VAL A 182 -10.74 -3.79 18.21
N GLN A 183 -11.37 -4.15 19.33
CA GLN A 183 -12.68 -4.82 19.37
C GLN A 183 -13.71 -3.95 20.08
N ARG A 184 -14.18 -2.91 19.39
CA ARG A 184 -15.16 -1.95 19.93
C ARG A 184 -16.45 -1.99 19.15
N PHE A 185 -17.56 -1.60 19.77
CA PHE A 185 -18.88 -1.49 19.15
C PHE A 185 -19.35 -2.79 18.45
N GLY A 186 -18.79 -3.96 18.86
CA GLY A 186 -19.06 -5.25 18.22
C GLY A 186 -18.42 -5.44 16.86
N TRP A 187 -17.37 -4.68 16.53
CA TRP A 187 -16.58 -4.78 15.31
C TRP A 187 -15.10 -4.88 15.62
N HIS A 188 -14.37 -5.51 14.70
CA HIS A 188 -12.92 -5.38 14.65
C HIS A 188 -12.56 -4.08 13.92
N HIS A 189 -11.79 -3.24 14.57
CA HIS A 189 -11.29 -1.96 14.05
C HIS A 189 -9.93 -2.20 13.38
N SER A 190 -9.86 -1.99 12.07
CA SER A 190 -8.64 -2.29 11.30
C SER A 190 -7.49 -1.31 11.58
N GLY A 191 -7.80 -0.11 12.07
CA GLY A 191 -6.84 0.99 12.16
C GLY A 191 -6.51 1.63 10.81
N ASP A 192 -7.18 1.23 9.73
CA ASP A 192 -7.07 1.85 8.41
C ASP A 192 -8.27 2.78 8.18
N ILE A 193 -8.01 3.98 7.66
CA ILE A 193 -9.04 4.96 7.29
C ILE A 193 -9.30 4.86 5.81
N GLY A 194 -10.57 4.83 5.45
CA GLY A 194 -10.98 4.71 4.06
C GLY A 194 -12.46 4.96 3.86
N TYR A 195 -12.96 4.64 2.70
CA TYR A 195 -14.38 4.71 2.36
C TYR A 195 -14.78 3.56 1.44
N LEU A 196 -16.06 3.25 1.42
CA LEU A 196 -16.68 2.38 0.42
C LEU A 196 -17.38 3.25 -0.61
N ASP A 197 -17.24 2.93 -1.88
CA ASP A 197 -18.11 3.53 -2.90
C ASP A 197 -19.51 2.88 -2.93
N GLU A 198 -20.38 3.39 -3.79
CA GLU A 198 -21.76 2.89 -3.94
C GLU A 198 -21.81 1.43 -4.42
N GLU A 199 -20.77 0.95 -5.10
CA GLU A 199 -20.65 -0.44 -5.57
C GLU A 199 -19.98 -1.36 -4.54
N GLY A 200 -19.50 -0.84 -3.40
CA GLY A 200 -18.85 -1.57 -2.32
C GLY A 200 -17.36 -1.83 -2.52
N TYR A 201 -16.68 -1.10 -3.41
CA TYR A 201 -15.24 -1.10 -3.48
C TYR A 201 -14.63 -0.31 -2.32
N LEU A 202 -13.61 -0.88 -1.70
CA LEU A 202 -12.87 -0.24 -0.61
C LEU A 202 -11.72 0.60 -1.14
N PHE A 203 -11.66 1.84 -0.70
CA PHE A 203 -10.55 2.77 -0.91
C PHE A 203 -9.90 3.07 0.44
N ILE A 204 -8.62 2.78 0.58
CA ILE A 204 -7.84 3.09 1.79
C ILE A 204 -7.14 4.42 1.59
N ASN A 205 -7.41 5.38 2.48
CA ASN A 205 -6.77 6.68 2.47
C ASN A 205 -5.41 6.64 3.18
N ASP A 206 -5.36 6.04 4.39
CA ASP A 206 -4.13 5.84 5.17
C ASP A 206 -4.39 5.04 6.46
N ARG A 207 -3.35 4.88 7.28
CA ARG A 207 -3.46 4.41 8.65
C ARG A 207 -3.89 5.51 9.60
N LYS A 208 -4.82 5.22 10.51
CA LYS A 208 -5.30 6.16 11.53
C LYS A 208 -4.16 6.79 12.33
N ARG A 209 -3.15 6.00 12.69
CA ARG A 209 -1.97 6.43 13.46
C ARG A 209 -0.96 7.24 12.66
N ASP A 210 -1.01 7.21 11.33
CA ASP A 210 -0.06 7.88 10.45
C ASP A 210 -0.65 9.20 9.88
N MET A 211 -1.94 9.45 10.08
CA MET A 211 -2.62 10.68 9.73
C MET A 211 -1.95 11.88 10.41
N ILE A 212 -1.73 12.93 9.64
CA ILE A 212 -1.08 14.17 10.07
C ILE A 212 -2.16 15.22 10.34
N ILE A 213 -2.12 15.84 11.51
CA ILE A 213 -3.04 16.93 11.85
C ILE A 213 -2.31 18.26 11.64
N SER A 214 -2.43 18.84 10.46
CA SER A 214 -1.75 20.07 10.07
C SER A 214 -2.72 21.21 9.87
N GLY A 215 -2.57 22.30 10.64
CA GLY A 215 -3.46 23.46 10.55
C GLY A 215 -4.94 23.14 10.82
N GLY A 216 -5.24 22.10 11.60
CA GLY A 216 -6.60 21.65 11.90
C GLY A 216 -7.22 20.74 10.83
N PHE A 217 -6.47 20.33 9.81
CA PHE A 217 -6.91 19.41 8.76
C PHE A 217 -6.26 18.05 8.92
N ASN A 218 -7.06 17.01 8.67
CA ASN A 218 -6.57 15.64 8.57
C ASN A 218 -5.92 15.45 7.19
N ILE A 219 -4.61 15.26 7.18
CA ILE A 219 -3.82 15.02 5.96
C ILE A 219 -3.34 13.58 5.98
N PHE A 220 -3.58 12.89 4.89
CA PHE A 220 -3.19 11.50 4.72
C PHE A 220 -1.84 11.42 3.99
N PRO A 221 -0.77 10.96 4.65
CA PRO A 221 0.56 10.80 4.06
C PRO A 221 0.57 10.09 2.72
N LEU A 222 -0.22 9.03 2.61
CA LEU A 222 -0.27 8.19 1.43
C LEU A 222 -0.60 8.94 0.13
N GLU A 223 -1.53 9.88 0.18
CA GLU A 223 -1.93 10.69 -0.98
C GLU A 223 -0.74 11.51 -1.50
N ILE A 224 0.09 12.00 -0.59
CA ILE A 224 1.29 12.78 -0.92
C ILE A 224 2.41 11.85 -1.43
N GLU A 225 2.58 10.70 -0.79
CA GLU A 225 3.54 9.67 -1.21
C GLU A 225 3.25 9.20 -2.64
N GLN A 226 1.99 8.97 -2.99
CA GLN A 226 1.60 8.60 -4.35
C GLN A 226 2.03 9.65 -5.39
N VAL A 227 1.89 10.94 -5.08
CA VAL A 227 2.35 12.03 -5.96
C VAL A 227 3.87 12.06 -6.03
N LEU A 228 4.56 12.01 -4.88
CA LEU A 228 6.03 11.99 -4.84
C LEU A 228 6.63 10.86 -5.65
N PHE A 229 6.03 9.65 -5.60
CA PHE A 229 6.48 8.49 -6.38
C PHE A 229 6.40 8.67 -7.90
N THR A 230 5.59 9.60 -8.39
CA THR A 230 5.52 9.87 -9.84
C THR A 230 6.65 10.77 -10.32
N HIS A 231 7.37 11.45 -9.42
CA HIS A 231 8.46 12.34 -9.79
C HIS A 231 9.74 11.56 -10.12
N PRO A 232 10.43 11.89 -11.25
CA PRO A 232 11.59 11.12 -11.73
C PRO A 232 12.76 11.04 -10.75
N CYS A 233 12.96 12.05 -9.90
CA CYS A 233 14.06 12.05 -8.92
C CYS A 233 13.79 11.17 -7.71
N VAL A 234 12.56 10.71 -7.48
CA VAL A 234 12.18 9.93 -6.30
C VAL A 234 12.27 8.44 -6.60
N GLN A 235 13.11 7.75 -5.84
CA GLN A 235 13.18 6.29 -5.86
C GLN A 235 12.20 5.68 -4.86
N GLU A 236 12.17 6.25 -3.63
CA GLU A 236 11.32 5.82 -2.54
C GLU A 236 10.98 7.04 -1.67
N CYS A 237 9.83 7.02 -1.00
CA CYS A 237 9.46 8.11 -0.11
C CYS A 237 8.61 7.64 1.07
N ALA A 238 8.58 8.46 2.10
CA ALA A 238 7.62 8.42 3.18
C ALA A 238 7.25 9.86 3.59
N VAL A 239 6.01 10.06 4.01
CA VAL A 239 5.54 11.36 4.50
C VAL A 239 5.13 11.20 5.96
N VAL A 240 5.58 12.15 6.78
CA VAL A 240 5.33 12.17 8.23
C VAL A 240 4.99 13.57 8.72
N GLY A 241 4.23 13.64 9.80
CA GLY A 241 4.00 14.89 10.54
C GLY A 241 5.13 15.12 11.54
N ILE A 242 5.73 16.31 11.49
CA ILE A 242 6.76 16.74 12.44
C ILE A 242 6.19 17.90 13.25
N VAL A 243 6.43 17.90 14.56
CA VAL A 243 5.94 18.93 15.47
C VAL A 243 6.35 20.31 14.97
N ASP A 244 5.38 21.23 14.86
CA ASP A 244 5.54 22.55 14.31
C ASP A 244 4.66 23.57 15.06
N ASP A 245 5.25 24.69 15.48
CA ASP A 245 4.56 25.70 16.27
C ASP A 245 3.40 26.38 15.54
N LYS A 246 3.47 26.49 14.22
CA LYS A 246 2.46 27.14 13.38
C LYS A 246 1.34 26.18 12.95
N TRP A 247 1.71 24.95 12.61
CA TRP A 247 0.81 24.00 11.97
C TRP A 247 0.29 22.90 12.93
N GLY A 248 0.86 22.82 14.15
CA GLY A 248 0.73 21.67 15.04
C GLY A 248 1.64 20.52 14.57
N GLU A 249 1.40 20.05 13.34
CA GLU A 249 2.30 19.14 12.63
C GLU A 249 2.58 19.72 11.22
N ALA A 250 3.85 19.84 10.85
CA ALA A 250 4.29 20.15 9.50
C ALA A 250 4.39 18.87 8.67
N VAL A 251 3.73 18.84 7.52
CA VAL A 251 3.86 17.75 6.56
C VAL A 251 5.27 17.73 6.01
N THR A 252 6.02 16.66 6.26
CA THR A 252 7.42 16.51 5.84
C THR A 252 7.58 15.26 4.98
N GLY A 253 8.07 15.44 3.76
CA GLY A 253 8.49 14.36 2.88
C GLY A 253 9.89 13.89 3.24
N VAL A 254 10.11 12.57 3.27
CA VAL A 254 11.44 11.96 3.37
C VAL A 254 11.64 11.09 2.15
N ILE A 255 12.68 11.35 1.34
CA ILE A 255 12.86 10.70 0.05
C ILE A 255 14.24 10.04 -0.07
N GLU A 256 14.27 8.91 -0.77
CA GLU A 256 15.48 8.35 -1.37
C GLU A 256 15.55 8.81 -2.83
N LEU A 257 16.69 9.31 -3.27
CA LEU A 257 16.86 9.77 -4.65
C LEU A 257 17.08 8.59 -5.61
N ALA A 258 16.53 8.73 -6.81
CA ALA A 258 16.85 7.82 -7.90
C ALA A 258 18.34 7.93 -8.25
N PRO A 259 19.01 6.83 -8.66
CA PRO A 259 20.43 6.84 -9.01
C PRO A 259 20.80 7.93 -10.01
N GLY A 260 21.72 8.82 -9.63
CA GLY A 260 22.19 9.91 -10.47
C GLY A 260 21.23 11.11 -10.60
N ALA A 261 20.09 11.11 -9.89
CA ALA A 261 19.17 12.23 -9.92
C ALA A 261 19.68 13.40 -9.08
N SER A 262 19.37 14.62 -9.54
CA SER A 262 19.52 15.84 -8.76
C SER A 262 18.23 16.13 -7.99
N PHE A 263 18.34 16.88 -6.90
CA PHE A 263 17.25 17.25 -6.02
C PHE A 263 17.16 18.77 -5.86
N ASP A 264 15.98 19.30 -6.09
CA ASP A 264 15.60 20.67 -5.72
C ASP A 264 14.33 20.58 -4.85
N GLU A 265 14.46 21.02 -3.59
CA GLU A 265 13.35 20.96 -2.63
C GLU A 265 12.14 21.80 -3.08
N GLN A 266 12.39 23.00 -3.62
CA GLN A 266 11.33 23.90 -4.03
C GLN A 266 10.57 23.40 -5.24
N GLU A 267 11.27 22.79 -6.20
CA GLU A 267 10.67 22.17 -7.37
C GLU A 267 9.75 21.00 -6.95
N LEU A 268 10.22 20.12 -6.04
CA LEU A 268 9.44 18.96 -5.62
C LEU A 268 8.24 19.34 -4.74
N ILE A 269 8.38 20.38 -3.89
CA ILE A 269 7.24 20.94 -3.14
C ILE A 269 6.22 21.56 -4.10
N ALA A 270 6.67 22.32 -5.12
CA ALA A 270 5.78 22.90 -6.13
C ALA A 270 5.05 21.82 -6.91
N PHE A 271 5.73 20.74 -7.32
CA PHE A 271 5.14 19.59 -7.96
C PHE A 271 3.99 18.97 -7.14
N CYS A 272 4.22 18.76 -5.84
CA CYS A 272 3.17 18.26 -4.94
C CYS A 272 2.03 19.27 -4.78
N LYS A 273 2.34 20.57 -4.74
CA LYS A 273 1.35 21.62 -4.60
C LYS A 273 0.44 21.74 -5.82
N ASP A 274 0.96 21.56 -7.00
CA ASP A 274 0.19 21.59 -8.24
C ASP A 274 -0.80 20.40 -8.31
N ALA A 275 -0.39 19.24 -7.80
CA ALA A 275 -1.23 18.05 -7.80
C ALA A 275 -2.27 18.02 -6.66
N LEU A 276 -1.92 18.50 -5.45
CA LEU A 276 -2.70 18.29 -4.22
C LEU A 276 -3.20 19.57 -3.55
N GLY A 277 -2.76 20.72 -4.04
CA GLY A 277 -3.02 22.02 -3.42
C GLY A 277 -2.07 22.33 -2.25
N SER A 278 -2.02 23.60 -1.86
CA SER A 278 -1.05 24.12 -0.87
C SER A 278 -1.21 23.54 0.53
N MET A 279 -2.39 23.06 0.88
CA MET A 279 -2.67 22.53 2.21
C MET A 279 -1.98 21.17 2.43
N LYS A 280 -2.11 20.26 1.48
CA LYS A 280 -1.57 18.92 1.53
C LYS A 280 -0.10 18.85 1.14
N ALA A 281 0.40 19.80 0.35
CA ALA A 281 1.78 19.83 -0.08
C ALA A 281 2.75 19.82 1.12
N PRO A 282 3.87 19.09 1.03
CA PRO A 282 4.92 19.10 2.04
C PRO A 282 5.38 20.52 2.35
N LYS A 283 5.73 20.77 3.61
CA LYS A 283 6.33 22.04 4.04
C LYS A 283 7.85 21.98 3.97
N SER A 284 8.40 20.74 4.00
CA SER A 284 9.81 20.46 3.81
C SER A 284 10.00 19.06 3.22
N ILE A 285 11.14 18.84 2.57
CA ILE A 285 11.54 17.55 2.05
C ILE A 285 12.98 17.26 2.49
N VAL A 286 13.17 16.11 3.10
CA VAL A 286 14.47 15.61 3.59
C VAL A 286 14.93 14.47 2.69
N VAL A 287 16.19 14.52 2.25
CA VAL A 287 16.82 13.42 1.50
C VAL A 287 17.52 12.49 2.49
N THR A 288 17.35 11.20 2.30
CA THR A 288 18.04 10.14 3.05
C THR A 288 18.62 9.10 2.11
N ASP A 289 19.70 8.44 2.53
CA ASP A 289 20.28 7.31 1.79
C ASP A 289 19.47 6.03 2.00
N ASN A 290 18.82 5.89 3.16
CA ASN A 290 18.03 4.70 3.50
C ASN A 290 16.84 5.05 4.41
N LEU A 291 15.63 4.76 3.96
CA LEU A 291 14.44 4.80 4.79
C LEU A 291 14.45 3.63 5.79
N PRO A 292 14.15 3.85 7.08
CA PRO A 292 14.09 2.78 8.07
C PRO A 292 12.97 1.80 7.72
N ARG A 293 13.30 0.50 7.67
CA ARG A 293 12.36 -0.56 7.27
C ARG A 293 12.24 -1.64 8.33
N SER A 294 11.06 -2.23 8.39
CA SER A 294 10.83 -3.47 9.13
C SER A 294 11.48 -4.65 8.42
N ALA A 295 11.58 -5.80 9.13
CA ALA A 295 12.07 -7.05 8.56
C ALA A 295 11.30 -7.53 7.31
N VAL A 296 10.07 -7.04 7.11
CA VAL A 296 9.22 -7.33 5.93
C VAL A 296 9.25 -6.20 4.88
N GLY A 297 10.19 -5.25 4.99
CA GLY A 297 10.44 -4.19 4.00
C GLY A 297 9.53 -2.97 4.11
N LYS A 298 8.59 -2.89 5.06
CA LYS A 298 7.73 -1.70 5.25
C LYS A 298 8.50 -0.55 5.88
N VAL A 299 8.33 0.66 5.37
CA VAL A 299 8.89 1.88 5.97
C VAL A 299 8.33 2.09 7.37
N LEU A 300 9.21 2.35 8.33
CA LEU A 300 8.89 2.59 9.73
C LEU A 300 8.70 4.10 9.98
N LYS A 301 7.53 4.64 9.61
CA LYS A 301 7.20 6.08 9.76
C LYS A 301 7.39 6.59 11.20
N ARG A 302 7.14 5.72 12.20
CA ARG A 302 7.38 6.06 13.60
C ARG A 302 8.84 6.44 13.86
N ASN A 303 9.79 5.65 13.36
CA ASN A 303 11.22 5.92 13.53
C ASN A 303 11.63 7.23 12.85
N LEU A 304 11.10 7.49 11.65
CA LEU A 304 11.32 8.77 10.95
C LEU A 304 10.82 9.96 11.79
N ARG A 305 9.60 9.85 12.33
CA ARG A 305 9.02 10.88 13.22
C ARG A 305 9.88 11.14 14.45
N GLU A 306 10.31 10.08 15.14
CA GLU A 306 11.16 10.18 16.33
C GLU A 306 12.50 10.83 16.01
N THR A 307 13.15 10.43 14.90
CA THR A 307 14.44 10.99 14.49
C THR A 307 14.34 12.47 14.10
N LEU A 308 13.34 12.83 13.29
CA LEU A 308 13.18 14.21 12.82
C LEU A 308 12.75 15.17 13.94
N ASN A 309 11.92 14.73 14.90
CA ASN A 309 11.55 15.53 16.07
C ASN A 309 12.70 15.72 17.08
N ALA A 310 13.70 14.83 17.09
CA ALA A 310 14.86 14.96 17.97
C ALA A 310 15.88 16.03 17.50
N GLY A 311 15.65 16.65 16.34
CA GLY A 311 16.53 17.66 15.75
C GLY A 311 17.45 17.11 14.66
N PRO A 312 18.26 17.96 13.96
CA PRO A 312 19.00 17.56 12.77
C PRO A 312 20.15 16.62 13.08
N ALA A 313 19.84 15.36 13.36
CA ALA A 313 20.76 14.29 13.10
C ALA A 313 20.60 13.95 11.60
N ARG A 314 21.71 13.92 10.86
CA ARG A 314 21.71 13.41 9.47
C ARG A 314 21.09 12.01 9.49
N ILE A 315 19.96 11.87 8.81
CA ILE A 315 19.33 10.58 8.55
C ILE A 315 20.13 9.88 7.45
#